data_a29289dd0d61739d111945baf618a898
#
_entry.id   a29289dd0d61739d111945baf618a898
#
_cell.length_a   1.000
_cell.length_b   1.000
_cell.length_c   1.000
_cell.angle_alpha   90.00
_cell.angle_beta   90.00
_cell.angle_gamma   90.00
#
_symmetry.space_group_name_H-M   'P 1'
#
loop_
_entity.id
_entity.type
_entity.pdbx_description
1 polymer ?
#
loop_
_entity_poly.entity_id
_entity_poly.type
_entity_poly.pdbx_seq_one_letter_code
_entity_poly.pdbx_strand_id
1 'polypeptide(L)'
;MPYFVMGQASLNLGFAFEELARDYYRSAYGASGEELLGVMEELSELFDCDYINRYFCPTPRINGNLAKNMTLVEGVLDKIRDLSLNRKAVDYPIQSHMWDELNFFVDYTSVFARILLLRASDKTAEAKELFDSTFKPLLLSHEKRDQASLDVARDLGTIEYAID
;
A
#
# COMPACT_ATOMS: atom_id res chain seq x y z
N MET A 1 6.27 2.20 -9.24
CA MET A 1 5.66 1.85 -10.55
C MET A 1 5.27 3.03 -11.46
N PRO A 2 4.66 4.14 -11.02
CA PRO A 2 4.20 5.22 -11.93
C PRO A 2 5.29 5.75 -12.88
N TYR A 3 6.48 6.04 -12.37
CA TYR A 3 7.59 6.54 -13.21
C TYR A 3 8.09 5.54 -14.24
N PHE A 4 8.06 4.25 -13.93
CA PHE A 4 8.39 3.19 -14.89
C PHE A 4 7.37 3.15 -16.03
N VAL A 5 6.08 3.18 -15.71
CA VAL A 5 5.00 3.24 -16.70
C VAL A 5 5.11 4.47 -17.59
N MET A 6 5.34 5.65 -17.00
CA MET A 6 5.53 6.89 -17.75
C MET A 6 6.74 6.82 -18.69
N GLY A 7 7.86 6.28 -18.22
CA GLY A 7 9.06 6.09 -19.03
C GLY A 7 8.82 5.17 -20.22
N GLN A 8 8.18 4.03 -20.00
CA GLN A 8 7.85 3.09 -21.08
C GLN A 8 6.80 3.65 -22.07
N ALA A 9 5.77 4.33 -21.57
CA ALA A 9 4.79 4.99 -22.40
C ALA A 9 5.38 6.08 -23.32
N SER A 10 6.45 6.74 -22.86
CA SER A 10 7.17 7.73 -23.68
C SER A 10 7.98 7.10 -24.81
N LEU A 11 8.38 5.83 -24.66
CA LEU A 11 9.19 5.10 -25.63
C LEU A 11 8.34 4.25 -26.60
N ASN A 12 7.22 3.73 -26.13
CA ASN A 12 6.37 2.83 -26.90
C ASN A 12 4.89 3.02 -26.53
N LEU A 13 4.09 3.54 -27.46
CA LEU A 13 2.66 3.77 -27.29
C LEU A 13 1.78 2.50 -27.44
N GLY A 14 2.36 1.39 -27.84
CA GLY A 14 1.65 0.14 -28.13
C GLY A 14 1.77 -0.96 -27.05
N PHE A 15 2.22 -0.62 -25.85
CA PHE A 15 2.33 -1.61 -24.76
C PHE A 15 0.98 -1.89 -24.09
N ALA A 16 0.79 -3.15 -23.66
CA ALA A 16 -0.30 -3.51 -22.75
C ALA A 16 0.14 -3.25 -21.29
N PHE A 17 -0.70 -2.58 -20.51
CA PHE A 17 -0.39 -2.25 -19.11
C PHE A 17 -0.08 -3.49 -18.28
N GLU A 18 -0.79 -4.58 -18.52
CA GLU A 18 -0.64 -5.86 -17.80
C GLU A 18 0.74 -6.49 -18.06
N GLU A 19 1.25 -6.40 -19.30
CA GLU A 19 2.60 -6.88 -19.63
C GLU A 19 3.66 -6.05 -18.90
N LEU A 20 3.49 -4.74 -18.91
CA LEU A 20 4.39 -3.82 -18.25
C LEU A 20 4.40 -4.02 -16.73
N ALA A 21 3.24 -4.28 -16.12
CA ALA A 21 3.13 -4.59 -14.70
C ALA A 21 3.90 -5.88 -14.35
N ARG A 22 3.71 -6.95 -15.14
CA ARG A 22 4.45 -8.21 -14.96
C ARG A 22 5.96 -8.02 -15.07
N ASP A 23 6.42 -7.29 -16.08
CA ASP A 23 7.85 -7.04 -16.28
C ASP A 23 8.45 -6.23 -15.13
N TYR A 24 7.72 -5.23 -14.63
CA TYR A 24 8.12 -4.48 -13.45
C TYR A 24 8.25 -5.38 -12.22
N TYR A 25 7.21 -6.16 -11.91
CA TYR A 25 7.23 -7.02 -10.72
C TYR A 25 8.29 -8.12 -10.81
N ARG A 26 8.49 -8.72 -11.98
CA ARG A 26 9.59 -9.68 -12.20
C ARG A 26 10.97 -9.04 -11.99
N SER A 27 11.18 -7.83 -12.48
CA SER A 27 12.44 -7.10 -12.32
C SER A 27 12.68 -6.70 -10.86
N ALA A 28 11.65 -6.24 -10.16
CA ALA A 28 11.75 -5.75 -8.79
C ALA A 28 11.84 -6.87 -7.74
N TYR A 29 11.12 -7.97 -7.95
CA TYR A 29 10.93 -9.03 -6.93
C TYR A 29 11.40 -10.42 -7.39
N GLY A 30 11.99 -10.51 -8.58
CA GLY A 30 12.52 -11.76 -9.12
C GLY A 30 11.43 -12.81 -9.40
N ALA A 31 11.73 -14.06 -9.09
CA ALA A 31 10.85 -15.19 -9.39
C ALA A 31 9.47 -15.13 -8.70
N SER A 32 9.34 -14.42 -7.58
CA SER A 32 8.06 -14.25 -6.86
C SER A 32 7.24 -13.05 -7.37
N GLY A 33 7.77 -12.27 -8.33
CA GLY A 33 7.14 -11.01 -8.76
C GLY A 33 5.75 -11.20 -9.36
N GLU A 34 5.53 -12.25 -10.14
CA GLU A 34 4.24 -12.49 -10.79
C GLU A 34 3.15 -12.91 -9.78
N GLU A 35 3.51 -13.74 -8.81
CA GLU A 35 2.60 -14.12 -7.72
C GLU A 35 2.30 -12.91 -6.83
N LEU A 36 3.31 -12.10 -6.52
CA LEU A 36 3.13 -10.86 -5.76
C LEU A 36 2.20 -9.88 -6.47
N LEU A 37 2.31 -9.74 -7.80
CA LEU A 37 1.39 -8.90 -8.58
C LEU A 37 -0.07 -9.30 -8.36
N GLY A 38 -0.39 -10.59 -8.44
CA GLY A 38 -1.75 -11.08 -8.19
C GLY A 38 -2.24 -10.80 -6.77
N VAL A 39 -1.37 -10.92 -5.77
CA VAL A 39 -1.70 -10.58 -4.37
C VAL A 39 -1.92 -9.06 -4.20
N MET A 40 -1.15 -8.22 -4.89
CA MET A 40 -1.33 -6.76 -4.87
C MET A 40 -2.63 -6.32 -5.55
N GLU A 41 -3.04 -7.01 -6.62
CA GLU A 41 -4.34 -6.80 -7.28
C GLU A 41 -5.48 -7.15 -6.31
N GLU A 42 -5.44 -8.32 -5.66
CA GLU A 42 -6.40 -8.72 -4.62
C GLU A 42 -6.47 -7.70 -3.48
N LEU A 43 -5.32 -7.20 -3.02
CA LEU A 43 -5.25 -6.18 -1.99
C LEU A 43 -5.92 -4.88 -2.43
N SER A 44 -5.67 -4.45 -3.68
CA SER A 44 -6.21 -3.19 -4.20
C SER A 44 -7.74 -3.17 -4.30
N GLU A 45 -8.37 -4.32 -4.56
CA GLU A 45 -9.83 -4.46 -4.63
C GLU A 45 -10.52 -4.27 -3.27
N LEU A 46 -9.80 -4.41 -2.16
CA LEU A 46 -10.36 -4.22 -0.83
C LEU A 46 -10.51 -2.74 -0.45
N PHE A 47 -9.71 -1.84 -1.06
CA PHE A 47 -9.71 -0.43 -0.73
C PHE A 47 -10.68 0.36 -1.61
N ASP A 48 -11.36 1.32 -0.97
CA ASP A 48 -12.24 2.28 -1.63
C ASP A 48 -11.48 3.62 -1.80
N CYS A 49 -11.00 3.87 -3.01
CA CYS A 49 -10.24 5.08 -3.33
C CYS A 49 -11.07 6.36 -3.12
N ASP A 50 -12.39 6.32 -3.37
CA ASP A 50 -13.26 7.47 -3.18
C ASP A 50 -13.44 7.78 -1.70
N TYR A 51 -13.50 6.75 -0.87
CA TYR A 51 -13.56 6.91 0.58
C TYR A 51 -12.26 7.52 1.14
N ILE A 52 -11.10 7.10 0.62
CA ILE A 52 -9.79 7.63 1.03
C ILE A 52 -9.62 9.07 0.54
N ASN A 53 -10.00 9.36 -0.70
CA ASN A 53 -9.87 10.67 -1.34
C ASN A 53 -11.10 11.57 -1.12
N ARG A 54 -11.66 11.59 0.05
CA ARG A 54 -12.91 12.30 0.40
C ARG A 54 -12.91 13.79 0.06
N TYR A 55 -11.74 14.41 -0.06
CA TYR A 55 -11.63 15.80 -0.51
C TYR A 55 -12.25 16.02 -1.90
N PHE A 56 -12.06 15.06 -2.80
CA PHE A 56 -12.59 15.13 -4.17
C PHE A 56 -13.90 14.38 -4.35
N CYS A 57 -14.13 13.35 -3.53
CA CYS A 57 -15.29 12.47 -3.60
C CYS A 57 -15.95 12.36 -2.20
N PRO A 58 -16.83 13.29 -1.81
CA PRO A 58 -17.49 13.23 -0.51
C PRO A 58 -18.29 11.91 -0.38
N THR A 59 -17.89 11.07 0.53
CA THR A 59 -18.55 9.78 0.81
C THR A 59 -19.09 9.75 2.24
N PRO A 60 -20.12 8.94 2.54
CA PRO A 60 -20.59 8.73 3.91
C PRO A 60 -19.45 8.27 4.82
N ARG A 61 -19.41 8.80 6.03
CA ARG A 61 -18.38 8.42 7.03
C ARG A 61 -18.51 6.95 7.43
N ILE A 62 -19.71 6.49 7.67
CA ILE A 62 -20.01 5.09 8.02
C ILE A 62 -20.17 4.32 6.70
N ASN A 63 -19.36 3.28 6.52
CA ASN A 63 -19.38 2.43 5.33
C ASN A 63 -19.15 0.97 5.72
N GLY A 64 -20.27 0.25 5.90
CA GLY A 64 -20.22 -1.17 6.32
C GLY A 64 -19.55 -2.11 5.32
N ASN A 65 -19.58 -1.79 4.02
CA ASN A 65 -18.89 -2.59 3.01
C ASN A 65 -17.37 -2.41 3.13
N LEU A 66 -16.92 -1.17 3.27
CA LEU A 66 -15.50 -0.89 3.50
C LEU A 66 -15.03 -1.51 4.82
N ALA A 67 -15.78 -1.35 5.91
CA ALA A 67 -15.45 -1.97 7.19
C ALA A 67 -15.27 -3.49 7.05
N LYS A 68 -16.16 -4.16 6.33
CA LYS A 68 -16.05 -5.60 6.04
C LYS A 68 -14.77 -5.91 5.23
N ASN A 69 -14.51 -5.16 4.17
CA ASN A 69 -13.30 -5.36 3.34
C ASN A 69 -12.03 -5.19 4.17
N MET A 70 -11.97 -4.18 5.05
CA MET A 70 -10.80 -3.93 5.90
C MET A 70 -10.49 -5.09 6.85
N THR A 71 -11.49 -5.90 7.22
CA THR A 71 -11.23 -7.12 8.03
C THR A 71 -10.52 -8.23 7.24
N LEU A 72 -10.54 -8.18 5.91
CA LEU A 72 -9.91 -9.17 5.04
C LEU A 72 -8.46 -8.80 4.69
N VAL A 73 -8.08 -7.55 4.85
CA VAL A 73 -6.76 -7.02 4.46
C VAL A 73 -5.62 -7.83 5.10
N GLU A 74 -5.72 -8.12 6.39
CA GLU A 74 -4.64 -8.84 7.10
C GLU A 74 -4.35 -10.21 6.49
N GLY A 75 -5.39 -10.95 6.08
CA GLY A 75 -5.22 -12.24 5.40
C GLY A 75 -4.53 -12.14 4.04
N VAL A 76 -4.70 -11.02 3.33
CA VAL A 76 -3.97 -10.76 2.08
C VAL A 76 -2.52 -10.34 2.37
N LEU A 77 -2.30 -9.52 3.40
CA LEU A 77 -0.95 -9.12 3.82
C LEU A 77 -0.11 -10.32 4.29
N ASP A 78 -0.72 -11.33 4.91
CA ASP A 78 -0.03 -12.56 5.29
C ASP A 78 0.53 -13.29 4.07
N LYS A 79 -0.17 -13.30 2.94
CA LYS A 79 0.37 -13.87 1.69
C LYS A 79 1.65 -13.13 1.24
N ILE A 80 1.69 -11.80 1.38
CA ILE A 80 2.88 -11.00 1.04
C ILE A 80 4.03 -11.33 2.01
N ARG A 81 3.75 -11.45 3.32
CA ARG A 81 4.74 -11.85 4.32
C ARG A 81 5.33 -13.22 4.00
N ASP A 82 4.48 -14.18 3.64
CA ASP A 82 4.91 -15.53 3.26
C ASP A 82 5.80 -15.52 2.01
N LEU A 83 5.45 -14.74 0.99
CA LEU A 83 6.29 -14.54 -0.19
C LEU A 83 7.65 -13.92 0.17
N SER A 84 7.66 -12.92 1.05
CA SER A 84 8.89 -12.27 1.51
C SER A 84 9.79 -13.23 2.29
N LEU A 85 9.21 -14.05 3.17
CA LEU A 85 9.96 -15.04 3.97
C LEU A 85 10.51 -16.18 3.13
N ASN A 86 9.75 -16.63 2.14
CA ASN A 86 10.10 -17.75 1.27
C ASN A 86 10.80 -17.31 -0.02
N ARG A 87 11.15 -16.01 -0.13
CA ARG A 87 11.84 -15.49 -1.32
C ARG A 87 13.12 -16.27 -1.61
N LYS A 88 13.32 -16.61 -2.87
CA LYS A 88 14.61 -17.16 -3.33
C LYS A 88 15.69 -16.09 -3.18
N ALA A 89 16.96 -16.52 -3.17
CA ALA A 89 18.09 -15.60 -3.17
C ALA A 89 17.89 -14.55 -4.27
N VAL A 90 18.02 -13.29 -3.90
CA VAL A 90 17.89 -12.16 -4.83
C VAL A 90 19.17 -12.06 -5.67
N ASP A 91 19.01 -11.87 -6.97
CA ASP A 91 20.15 -11.78 -7.90
C ASP A 91 20.86 -10.41 -7.83
N TYR A 92 20.12 -9.39 -7.43
CA TYR A 92 20.60 -8.00 -7.43
C TYR A 92 20.30 -7.28 -6.11
N PRO A 93 21.20 -6.41 -5.62
CA PRO A 93 20.99 -5.64 -4.39
C PRO A 93 19.71 -4.80 -4.39
N ILE A 94 19.31 -4.29 -5.57
CA ILE A 94 18.07 -3.51 -5.71
C ILE A 94 16.82 -4.35 -5.38
N GLN A 95 16.81 -5.64 -5.69
CA GLN A 95 15.71 -6.52 -5.33
C GLN A 95 15.59 -6.69 -3.81
N SER A 96 16.71 -6.75 -3.09
CA SER A 96 16.70 -6.79 -1.63
C SER A 96 16.04 -5.53 -1.06
N HIS A 97 16.45 -4.37 -1.55
CA HIS A 97 15.84 -3.10 -1.16
C HIS A 97 14.33 -3.06 -1.46
N MET A 98 13.91 -3.54 -2.64
CA MET A 98 12.48 -3.59 -2.99
C MET A 98 11.66 -4.48 -2.04
N TRP A 99 12.24 -5.61 -1.59
CA TRP A 99 11.60 -6.46 -0.58
C TRP A 99 11.54 -5.80 0.79
N ASP A 100 12.55 -5.02 1.17
CA ASP A 100 12.56 -4.29 2.45
C ASP A 100 11.49 -3.18 2.45
N GLU A 101 11.35 -2.46 1.33
CA GLU A 101 10.28 -1.48 1.13
C GLU A 101 8.88 -2.13 1.10
N LEU A 102 8.76 -3.32 0.52
CA LEU A 102 7.51 -4.07 0.55
C LEU A 102 7.12 -4.50 1.97
N ASN A 103 8.08 -4.92 2.80
CA ASN A 103 7.81 -5.24 4.20
C ASN A 103 7.32 -4.00 4.98
N PHE A 104 7.93 -2.84 4.74
CA PHE A 104 7.40 -1.59 5.29
C PHE A 104 5.99 -1.28 4.79
N PHE A 105 5.72 -1.46 3.49
CA PHE A 105 4.38 -1.28 2.92
C PHE A 105 3.36 -2.20 3.58
N VAL A 106 3.71 -3.43 3.92
CA VAL A 106 2.84 -4.37 4.64
C VAL A 106 2.49 -3.83 6.03
N ASP A 107 3.48 -3.36 6.79
CA ASP A 107 3.25 -2.79 8.12
C ASP A 107 2.40 -1.52 8.05
N TYR A 108 2.71 -0.63 7.10
CA TYR A 108 1.95 0.57 6.80
C TYR A 108 0.48 0.24 6.50
N THR A 109 0.25 -0.70 5.56
CA THR A 109 -1.08 -1.06 5.09
C THR A 109 -1.91 -1.73 6.18
N SER A 110 -1.30 -2.56 7.02
CA SER A 110 -1.96 -3.19 8.17
C SER A 110 -2.53 -2.15 9.13
N VAL A 111 -1.72 -1.16 9.54
CA VAL A 111 -2.18 -0.11 10.45
C VAL A 111 -3.22 0.78 9.77
N PHE A 112 -3.00 1.14 8.51
CA PHE A 112 -3.92 1.98 7.73
C PHE A 112 -5.29 1.32 7.56
N ALA A 113 -5.35 0.03 7.23
CA ALA A 113 -6.60 -0.71 7.13
C ALA A 113 -7.38 -0.73 8.46
N ARG A 114 -6.69 -0.86 9.59
CA ARG A 114 -7.32 -0.78 10.92
C ARG A 114 -7.90 0.61 11.21
N ILE A 115 -7.21 1.68 10.81
CA ILE A 115 -7.72 3.05 10.91
C ILE A 115 -8.99 3.21 10.07
N LEU A 116 -8.98 2.75 8.81
CA LEU A 116 -10.15 2.81 7.93
C LEU A 116 -11.31 1.96 8.46
N LEU A 117 -11.05 0.78 9.02
CA LEU A 117 -12.04 -0.07 9.68
C LEU A 117 -12.75 0.67 10.82
N LEU A 118 -11.96 1.26 11.72
CA LEU A 118 -12.50 2.02 12.86
C LEU A 118 -13.32 3.21 12.37
N ARG A 119 -12.81 3.94 11.41
CA ARG A 119 -13.45 5.10 10.83
C ARG A 119 -14.78 4.74 10.14
N ALA A 120 -14.79 3.69 9.31
CA ALA A 120 -15.98 3.21 8.61
C ALA A 120 -17.02 2.59 9.56
N SER A 121 -16.60 2.22 10.78
CA SER A 121 -17.46 1.69 11.86
C SER A 121 -17.91 2.74 12.88
N ASP A 122 -17.80 4.05 12.56
CA ASP A 122 -18.16 5.19 13.45
C ASP A 122 -17.33 5.30 14.74
N LYS A 123 -16.11 4.75 14.72
CA LYS A 123 -15.16 4.79 15.83
C LYS A 123 -14.05 5.80 15.61
N THR A 124 -14.43 7.04 15.28
CA THR A 124 -13.50 8.11 14.90
C THR A 124 -12.45 8.41 15.96
N ALA A 125 -12.83 8.41 17.25
CA ALA A 125 -11.87 8.66 18.33
C ALA A 125 -10.79 7.57 18.42
N GLU A 126 -11.18 6.29 18.30
CA GLU A 126 -10.24 5.16 18.28
C GLU A 126 -9.34 5.20 17.03
N ALA A 127 -9.90 5.59 15.87
CA ALA A 127 -9.12 5.75 14.64
C ALA A 127 -8.03 6.83 14.78
N LYS A 128 -8.37 7.97 15.39
CA LYS A 128 -7.46 9.07 15.65
C LYS A 128 -6.37 8.69 16.65
N GLU A 129 -6.71 8.00 17.73
CA GLU A 129 -5.75 7.47 18.67
C GLU A 129 -4.75 6.51 18.02
N LEU A 130 -5.22 5.59 17.18
CA LEU A 130 -4.36 4.67 16.44
C LEU A 130 -3.46 5.39 15.43
N PHE A 131 -3.96 6.42 14.77
CA PHE A 131 -3.19 7.28 13.88
C PHE A 131 -2.04 7.96 14.62
N ASP A 132 -2.34 8.65 15.72
CA ASP A 132 -1.34 9.41 16.48
C ASP A 132 -0.33 8.51 17.20
N SER A 133 -0.79 7.40 17.80
CA SER A 133 0.05 6.52 18.62
C SER A 133 0.89 5.53 17.83
N THR A 134 0.45 5.12 16.64
CA THR A 134 1.08 4.02 15.89
C THR A 134 1.44 4.41 14.47
N PHE A 135 0.50 4.93 13.68
CA PHE A 135 0.70 5.18 12.27
C PHE A 135 1.71 6.31 12.01
N LYS A 136 1.53 7.45 12.66
CA LYS A 136 2.42 8.59 12.54
C LYS A 136 3.86 8.29 12.98
N PRO A 137 4.11 7.63 14.14
CA PRO A 137 5.45 7.18 14.50
C PRO A 137 6.06 6.19 13.50
N LEU A 138 5.27 5.28 12.92
CA LEU A 138 5.71 4.33 11.90
C LEU A 138 6.27 5.08 10.67
N LEU A 139 5.51 6.02 10.12
CA LEU A 139 5.93 6.83 8.98
C LEU A 139 7.19 7.66 9.27
N LEU A 140 7.22 8.35 10.41
CA LEU A 140 8.38 9.17 10.81
C LEU A 140 9.64 8.33 11.05
N SER A 141 9.50 7.07 11.47
CA SER A 141 10.63 6.16 11.61
C SER A 141 11.18 5.71 10.26
N HIS A 142 10.30 5.50 9.29
CA HIS A 142 10.69 5.13 7.93
C HIS A 142 11.37 6.29 7.19
N GLU A 143 10.85 7.51 7.30
CA GLU A 143 11.46 8.71 6.73
C GLU A 143 12.92 8.90 7.16
N LYS A 144 13.23 8.61 8.42
CA LYS A 144 14.62 8.67 8.92
C LYS A 144 15.54 7.62 8.29
N ARG A 145 14.99 6.50 7.87
CA ARG A 145 15.73 5.39 7.25
C ARG A 145 15.88 5.57 5.75
N ASP A 146 14.82 6.01 5.08
CA ASP A 146 14.78 6.22 3.64
C ASP A 146 13.95 7.46 3.26
N GLN A 147 14.63 8.60 3.13
CA GLN A 147 14.01 9.89 2.77
C GLN A 147 13.53 9.95 1.31
N ALA A 148 13.95 9.02 0.47
CA ALA A 148 13.67 9.06 -0.96
C ALA A 148 12.38 8.32 -1.34
N SER A 149 11.90 7.41 -0.50
CA SER A 149 10.81 6.50 -0.85
C SER A 149 9.41 7.04 -0.54
N LEU A 150 9.27 7.97 0.41
CA LEU A 150 7.97 8.42 0.91
C LEU A 150 7.95 9.93 1.21
N ASP A 151 6.93 10.63 0.71
CA ASP A 151 6.61 12.01 1.14
C ASP A 151 5.72 11.97 2.40
N VAL A 152 6.35 11.77 3.54
CA VAL A 152 5.66 11.59 4.83
C VAL A 152 4.76 12.77 5.18
N ALA A 153 5.17 14.01 4.90
CA ALA A 153 4.35 15.19 5.21
C ALA A 153 3.05 15.18 4.40
N ARG A 154 3.12 14.82 3.12
CA ARG A 154 1.95 14.71 2.24
C ARG A 154 1.03 13.57 2.66
N ASP A 155 1.60 12.40 2.95
CA ASP A 155 0.82 11.22 3.30
C ASP A 155 0.13 11.40 4.65
N LEU A 156 0.81 11.95 5.65
CA LEU A 156 0.19 12.28 6.95
C LEU A 156 -0.98 13.25 6.78
N GLY A 157 -0.82 14.34 6.01
CA GLY A 157 -1.89 15.31 5.77
C GLY A 157 -3.10 14.70 5.06
N THR A 158 -2.88 13.82 4.08
CA THR A 158 -3.95 13.15 3.35
C THR A 158 -4.75 12.21 4.25
N ILE A 159 -4.05 11.43 5.08
CA ILE A 159 -4.69 10.45 5.95
C ILE A 159 -5.36 11.13 7.15
N GLU A 160 -4.74 12.15 7.75
CA GLU A 160 -5.34 12.95 8.81
C GLU A 160 -6.69 13.54 8.35
N TYR A 161 -6.72 14.10 7.14
CA TYR A 161 -7.96 14.57 6.53
C TYR A 161 -9.01 13.47 6.31
N ALA A 162 -8.59 12.27 5.95
CA ALA A 162 -9.48 11.12 5.76
C ALA A 162 -10.07 10.61 7.08
N ILE A 163 -9.40 10.85 8.23
CA ILE A 163 -9.86 10.43 9.56
C ILE A 163 -10.87 11.43 10.15
N ASP A 164 -10.72 12.72 9.91
CA ASP A 164 -11.63 13.77 10.38
C ASP A 164 -12.96 13.78 9.61
#